data_47ed904b99a8295966c811ad7db1cb15
#
_entry.id   47ed904b99a8295966c811ad7db1cb15
#
_cell.length_a   1.000
_cell.length_b   1.000
_cell.length_c   1.000
_cell.angle_alpha   90.00
_cell.angle_beta   90.00
_cell.angle_gamma   90.00
#
_symmetry.space_group_name_H-M   'P 1'
#
loop_
_entity.id
_entity.type
_entity.pdbx_description
1 polymer ?
#
loop_
_entity_poly.entity_id
_entity_poly.type
_entity_poly.pdbx_seq_one_letter_code
_entity_poly.pdbx_strand_id
1 'polypeptide(L)'
;MWLLIIRAEPEDWELCRGIRLRSLREEPQAYAADYETEGRYQPDLWRERLATAVTYLAFDDDHDLVGIATGVWTRDGDTHVVGMYVAPEARGLGCAHQLLDAIADLAIRRHGKRLVLEVAESNERATRSYHSFGFVETGRRRLMDRDPGITEIELAYPLPAEQAIRDRR
;
A
#
# COMPACT_ATOMS: atom_id res chain seq x y z
N MET A 1 11.22 14.23 11.87
CA MET A 1 10.54 12.95 12.16
C MET A 1 11.25 11.83 11.41
N TRP A 2 11.75 10.87 12.15
CA TRP A 2 12.25 9.63 11.58
C TRP A 2 11.09 8.65 11.46
N LEU A 3 11.09 7.83 10.42
CA LEU A 3 10.09 6.78 10.26
C LEU A 3 10.80 5.43 10.32
N LEU A 4 10.32 4.55 11.16
CA LEU A 4 10.74 3.17 11.19
C LEU A 4 9.80 2.34 10.33
N ILE A 5 10.30 1.78 9.24
CA ILE A 5 9.53 0.89 8.37
C ILE A 5 9.90 -0.55 8.72
N ILE A 6 8.91 -1.32 9.13
CA ILE A 6 9.09 -2.75 9.43
C ILE A 6 8.18 -3.59 8.56
N ARG A 7 8.64 -4.78 8.22
CA ARG A 7 7.79 -5.81 7.60
C ARG A 7 6.97 -6.47 8.70
N ALA A 8 5.66 -6.52 8.51
CA ALA A 8 4.76 -7.20 9.42
C ALA A 8 4.81 -8.73 9.19
N GLU A 9 4.84 -9.46 10.29
CA GLU A 9 4.71 -10.92 10.33
C GLU A 9 3.30 -11.31 10.81
N PRO A 10 2.86 -12.58 10.66
CA PRO A 10 1.51 -13.00 11.09
C PRO A 10 1.17 -12.69 12.56
N GLU A 11 2.18 -12.59 13.42
CA GLU A 11 2.05 -12.22 14.84
C GLU A 11 1.62 -10.77 15.05
N ASP A 12 1.93 -9.89 14.08
CA ASP A 12 1.60 -8.45 14.10
C ASP A 12 0.16 -8.15 13.65
N TRP A 13 -0.69 -9.17 13.58
CA TRP A 13 -2.04 -9.05 13.02
C TRP A 13 -2.90 -8.01 13.75
N GLU A 14 -2.74 -7.82 15.06
CA GLU A 14 -3.50 -6.82 15.82
C GLU A 14 -3.13 -5.39 15.41
N LEU A 15 -1.86 -5.12 15.20
CA LEU A 15 -1.35 -3.84 14.69
C LEU A 15 -1.91 -3.56 13.30
N CYS A 16 -1.80 -4.54 12.40
CA CYS A 16 -2.32 -4.43 11.04
C CYS A 16 -3.82 -4.22 11.00
N ARG A 17 -4.58 -4.97 11.83
CA ARG A 17 -6.02 -4.79 11.99
C ARG A 17 -6.34 -3.38 12.50
N GLY A 18 -5.64 -2.90 13.52
CA GLY A 18 -5.88 -1.59 14.13
C GLY A 18 -5.74 -0.46 13.12
N ILE A 19 -4.62 -0.37 12.43
CA ILE A 19 -4.38 0.69 11.44
C ILE A 19 -5.26 0.53 10.19
N ARG A 20 -5.56 -0.71 9.77
CA ARG A 20 -6.48 -0.95 8.66
C ARG A 20 -7.90 -0.47 8.97
N LEU A 21 -8.42 -0.79 10.14
CA LEU A 21 -9.75 -0.32 10.58
C LEU A 21 -9.77 1.20 10.76
N ARG A 22 -8.68 1.80 11.23
CA ARG A 22 -8.53 3.26 11.27
C ARG A 22 -8.66 3.84 9.86
N SER A 23 -7.94 3.28 8.88
CA SER A 23 -7.98 3.75 7.49
C SER A 23 -9.38 3.71 6.87
N LEU A 24 -10.11 2.61 7.10
CA LEU A 24 -11.48 2.43 6.59
C LEU A 24 -12.49 3.38 7.24
N ARG A 25 -12.25 3.78 8.48
CA ARG A 25 -13.09 4.75 9.19
C ARG A 25 -12.80 6.18 8.75
N GLU A 26 -11.53 6.54 8.59
CA GLU A 26 -11.12 7.91 8.24
C GLU A 26 -11.30 8.23 6.75
N GLU A 27 -11.11 7.23 5.88
CA GLU A 27 -11.14 7.40 4.42
C GLU A 27 -12.02 6.32 3.74
N PRO A 28 -13.32 6.22 4.07
CA PRO A 28 -14.17 5.13 3.59
C PRO A 28 -14.32 5.11 2.06
N GLN A 29 -14.11 6.24 1.37
CA GLN A 29 -14.22 6.34 -0.09
C GLN A 29 -12.93 5.94 -0.83
N ALA A 30 -11.83 5.74 -0.09
CA ALA A 30 -10.55 5.38 -0.69
C ALA A 30 -10.40 3.87 -0.95
N TYR A 31 -11.33 3.05 -0.45
CA TYR A 31 -11.18 1.59 -0.46
C TYR A 31 -12.46 0.89 -0.92
N ALA A 32 -12.28 -0.20 -1.66
CA ALA A 32 -13.38 -1.10 -2.03
C ALA A 32 -13.92 -1.94 -0.85
N ALA A 33 -13.22 -1.98 0.28
CA ALA A 33 -13.64 -2.62 1.52
C ALA A 33 -14.25 -1.61 2.50
N ASP A 34 -15.00 -2.10 3.48
CA ASP A 34 -15.63 -1.27 4.52
C ASP A 34 -15.27 -1.74 5.94
N TYR A 35 -15.40 -0.79 6.87
CA TYR A 35 -15.06 -0.97 8.29
C TYR A 35 -15.83 -2.09 8.97
N GLU A 36 -17.15 -2.21 8.70
CA GLU A 36 -17.98 -3.20 9.38
C GLU A 36 -17.64 -4.62 8.97
N THR A 37 -17.41 -4.82 7.67
CA THR A 37 -17.05 -6.13 7.11
C THR A 37 -15.69 -6.57 7.62
N GLU A 38 -14.65 -5.74 7.48
CA GLU A 38 -13.30 -6.12 7.92
C GLU A 38 -13.18 -6.19 9.44
N GLY A 39 -13.98 -5.40 10.18
CA GLY A 39 -14.03 -5.43 11.64
C GLY A 39 -14.51 -6.76 12.22
N ARG A 40 -15.28 -7.55 11.44
CA ARG A 40 -15.80 -8.88 11.83
C ARG A 40 -14.84 -10.02 11.51
N TYR A 41 -13.74 -9.75 10.78
CA TYR A 41 -12.76 -10.78 10.44
C TYR A 41 -12.10 -11.35 11.69
N GLN A 42 -12.02 -12.67 11.73
CA GLN A 42 -11.38 -13.39 12.82
C GLN A 42 -9.85 -13.28 12.73
N PRO A 43 -9.12 -13.44 13.84
CA PRO A 43 -7.66 -13.34 13.88
C PRO A 43 -6.93 -14.17 12.81
N ASP A 44 -7.44 -15.36 12.53
CA ASP A 44 -6.81 -16.27 11.57
C ASP A 44 -6.81 -15.71 10.14
N LEU A 45 -7.87 -14.99 9.74
CA LEU A 45 -7.90 -14.35 8.42
C LEU A 45 -6.88 -13.19 8.33
N TRP A 46 -6.67 -12.45 9.42
CA TRP A 46 -5.63 -11.43 9.45
C TRP A 46 -4.24 -12.03 9.34
N ARG A 47 -3.97 -13.13 10.06
CA ARG A 47 -2.70 -13.86 9.97
C ARG A 47 -2.47 -14.45 8.58
N GLU A 48 -3.50 -15.03 7.96
CA GLU A 48 -3.42 -15.57 6.60
C GLU A 48 -3.07 -14.48 5.57
N ARG A 49 -3.69 -13.30 5.67
CA ARG A 49 -3.35 -12.15 4.81
C ARG A 49 -1.86 -11.78 4.93
N LEU A 50 -1.33 -11.74 6.14
CA LEU A 50 0.09 -11.43 6.38
C LEU A 50 1.03 -12.55 5.91
N ALA A 51 0.59 -13.79 5.94
CA ALA A 51 1.37 -14.92 5.46
C ALA A 51 1.42 -15.00 3.92
N THR A 52 0.40 -14.50 3.21
CA THR A 52 0.24 -14.61 1.74
C THR A 52 0.65 -13.37 0.96
N ALA A 53 0.79 -12.23 1.62
CA ALA A 53 1.21 -10.96 1.04
C ALA A 53 2.35 -10.34 1.86
N VAL A 54 2.97 -9.29 1.36
CA VAL A 54 3.93 -8.51 2.14
C VAL A 54 3.30 -7.23 2.64
N THR A 55 3.29 -7.02 3.93
CA THR A 55 2.78 -5.80 4.55
C THR A 55 3.93 -5.09 5.26
N TYR A 56 4.03 -3.77 5.04
CA TYR A 56 4.93 -2.90 5.77
C TYR A 56 4.14 -1.93 6.64
N LEU A 57 4.67 -1.70 7.84
CA LEU A 57 4.16 -0.77 8.83
C LEU A 57 5.17 0.36 9.02
N ALA A 58 4.67 1.59 9.17
CA ALA A 58 5.48 2.77 9.47
C ALA A 58 5.16 3.28 10.88
N PHE A 59 6.20 3.41 11.69
CA PHE A 59 6.13 4.00 13.02
C PHE A 59 6.89 5.33 13.05
N ASP A 60 6.40 6.28 13.80
CA ASP A 60 7.05 7.57 14.03
C ASP A 60 8.05 7.54 15.20
N ASP A 61 8.60 8.70 15.55
CA ASP A 61 9.58 8.85 16.64
C ASP A 61 9.01 8.49 18.03
N ASP A 62 7.69 8.62 18.21
CA ASP A 62 6.98 8.28 19.45
C ASP A 62 6.55 6.80 19.50
N HIS A 63 6.95 6.03 18.48
CA HIS A 63 6.54 4.63 18.26
C HIS A 63 5.05 4.44 17.99
N ASP A 64 4.37 5.51 17.54
CA ASP A 64 3.00 5.40 17.06
C ASP A 64 2.93 4.85 15.65
N LEU A 65 1.98 3.94 15.40
CA LEU A 65 1.75 3.34 14.10
C LEU A 65 0.99 4.32 13.19
N VAL A 66 1.69 4.87 12.20
CA VAL A 66 1.20 5.98 11.35
C VAL A 66 1.06 5.63 9.87
N GLY A 67 1.43 4.43 9.46
CA GLY A 67 1.30 4.05 8.06
C GLY A 67 1.27 2.54 7.84
N ILE A 68 0.62 2.13 6.73
CA ILE A 68 0.57 0.74 6.26
C ILE A 68 0.52 0.71 4.74
N ALA A 69 1.17 -0.29 4.14
CA ALA A 69 1.01 -0.65 2.74
C ALA A 69 1.23 -2.15 2.56
N THR A 70 0.47 -2.77 1.65
CA THR A 70 0.58 -4.20 1.35
C THR A 70 0.87 -4.40 -0.13
N GLY A 71 1.87 -5.23 -0.43
CA GLY A 71 2.18 -5.72 -1.77
C GLY A 71 1.64 -7.13 -1.98
N VAL A 72 0.87 -7.33 -3.06
CA VAL A 72 0.31 -8.62 -3.48
C VAL A 72 0.92 -9.01 -4.81
N TRP A 73 1.51 -10.19 -4.88
CA TRP A 73 2.16 -10.70 -6.07
C TRP A 73 1.14 -11.25 -7.06
N THR A 74 1.36 -10.97 -8.34
CA THR A 74 0.55 -11.55 -9.41
C THR A 74 1.37 -12.53 -10.26
N ARG A 75 0.68 -13.39 -11.02
CA ARG A 75 1.33 -14.42 -11.84
C ARG A 75 2.11 -13.86 -13.03
N ASP A 76 1.74 -12.69 -13.53
CA ASP A 76 2.38 -11.98 -14.65
C ASP A 76 3.62 -11.16 -14.22
N GLY A 77 3.94 -11.16 -12.93
CA GLY A 77 5.13 -10.54 -12.36
C GLY A 77 4.93 -9.11 -11.88
N ASP A 78 3.70 -8.62 -11.86
CA ASP A 78 3.37 -7.34 -11.22
C ASP A 78 3.24 -7.52 -9.71
N THR A 79 3.42 -6.43 -8.98
CA THR A 79 3.13 -6.34 -7.55
C THR A 79 2.05 -5.29 -7.35
N HIS A 80 0.85 -5.72 -6.94
CA HIS A 80 -0.24 -4.79 -6.63
C HIS A 80 -0.04 -4.22 -5.22
N VAL A 81 0.01 -2.88 -5.15
CA VAL A 81 0.02 -2.16 -3.86
C VAL A 81 -1.42 -1.91 -3.44
N VAL A 82 -1.81 -2.46 -2.32
CA VAL A 82 -3.17 -2.38 -1.79
C VAL A 82 -3.15 -1.90 -0.34
N GLY A 83 -4.28 -1.37 0.13
CA GLY A 83 -4.46 -0.99 1.52
C GLY A 83 -3.50 0.10 2.01
N MET A 84 -2.98 0.92 1.10
CA MET A 84 -2.08 2.02 1.42
C MET A 84 -2.80 3.08 2.25
N TYR A 85 -2.21 3.41 3.40
CA TYR A 85 -2.71 4.47 4.26
C TYR A 85 -1.57 5.15 5.00
N VAL A 86 -1.66 6.47 5.14
CA VAL A 86 -0.80 7.29 5.98
C VAL A 86 -1.69 8.18 6.85
N ALA A 87 -1.51 8.07 8.15
CA ALA A 87 -2.24 8.85 9.14
C ALA A 87 -2.04 10.36 8.89
N PRO A 88 -3.05 11.20 9.13
CA PRO A 88 -2.98 12.64 8.85
C PRO A 88 -1.74 13.31 9.44
N GLU A 89 -1.34 12.94 10.64
CA GLU A 89 -0.18 13.44 11.36
C GLU A 89 1.18 13.14 10.70
N ALA A 90 1.24 12.07 9.89
CA ALA A 90 2.47 11.65 9.17
C ALA A 90 2.48 12.01 7.69
N ARG A 91 1.47 12.75 7.20
CA ARG A 91 1.40 13.18 5.79
C ARG A 91 2.41 14.28 5.50
N GLY A 92 2.90 14.30 4.25
CA GLY A 92 3.91 15.28 3.84
C GLY A 92 5.33 15.03 4.37
N LEU A 93 5.54 13.97 5.17
CA LEU A 93 6.81 13.62 5.79
C LEU A 93 7.53 12.45 5.08
N GLY A 94 7.09 12.10 3.88
CA GLY A 94 7.70 11.02 3.10
C GLY A 94 7.28 9.60 3.48
N CYS A 95 6.32 9.42 4.40
CA CYS A 95 5.87 8.11 4.88
C CYS A 95 5.39 7.21 3.73
N ALA A 96 4.55 7.73 2.84
CA ALA A 96 4.06 6.98 1.68
C ALA A 96 5.21 6.49 0.78
N HIS A 97 6.20 7.35 0.53
CA HIS A 97 7.37 7.00 -0.30
C HIS A 97 8.20 5.89 0.35
N GLN A 98 8.47 5.96 1.66
CA GLN A 98 9.25 4.93 2.34
C GLN A 98 8.54 3.57 2.36
N LEU A 99 7.20 3.55 2.51
CA LEU A 99 6.40 2.32 2.40
C LEU A 99 6.48 1.74 0.98
N LEU A 100 6.36 2.59 -0.04
CA LEU A 100 6.47 2.17 -1.45
C LEU A 100 7.88 1.69 -1.79
N ASP A 101 8.93 2.36 -1.30
CA ASP A 101 10.32 1.93 -1.47
C ASP A 101 10.55 0.54 -0.88
N ALA A 102 10.03 0.27 0.31
CA ALA A 102 10.16 -1.05 0.94
C ALA A 102 9.47 -2.17 0.13
N ILE A 103 8.29 -1.91 -0.45
CA ILE A 103 7.61 -2.85 -1.34
C ILE A 103 8.41 -3.00 -2.65
N ALA A 104 8.87 -1.89 -3.24
CA ALA A 104 9.64 -1.91 -4.49
C ALA A 104 10.93 -2.70 -4.34
N ASP A 105 11.69 -2.48 -3.27
CA ASP A 105 12.92 -3.21 -2.97
C ASP A 105 12.70 -4.71 -2.88
N LEU A 106 11.62 -5.14 -2.24
CA LEU A 106 11.30 -6.55 -2.16
C LEU A 106 10.83 -7.10 -3.52
N ALA A 107 10.01 -6.35 -4.24
CA ALA A 107 9.55 -6.73 -5.59
C ALA A 107 10.73 -6.90 -6.56
N ILE A 108 11.72 -6.01 -6.53
CA ILE A 108 12.94 -6.11 -7.33
C ILE A 108 13.71 -7.41 -7.00
N ARG A 109 13.92 -7.69 -5.71
CA ARG A 109 14.59 -8.95 -5.28
C ARG A 109 13.85 -10.21 -5.72
N ARG A 110 12.55 -10.10 -6.01
CA ARG A 110 11.70 -11.17 -6.55
C ARG A 110 11.57 -11.13 -8.07
N HIS A 111 12.37 -10.32 -8.76
CA HIS A 111 12.34 -10.12 -10.20
C HIS A 111 10.98 -9.59 -10.72
N GLY A 112 10.28 -8.80 -9.89
CA GLY A 112 9.04 -8.13 -10.25
C GLY A 112 9.24 -7.13 -11.39
N LYS A 113 8.20 -6.93 -12.20
CA LYS A 113 8.27 -6.04 -13.37
C LYS A 113 7.90 -4.60 -13.04
N ARG A 114 6.86 -4.42 -12.25
CA ARG A 114 6.34 -3.12 -11.87
C ARG A 114 5.47 -3.20 -10.61
N LEU A 115 5.33 -2.06 -9.95
CA LEU A 115 4.25 -1.85 -8.97
C LEU A 115 3.02 -1.35 -9.72
N VAL A 116 1.85 -1.81 -9.31
CA VAL A 116 0.55 -1.39 -9.86
C VAL A 116 -0.38 -1.06 -8.69
N LEU A 117 -1.19 -0.04 -8.81
CA LEU A 117 -2.24 0.28 -7.84
C LEU A 117 -3.44 0.91 -8.52
N GLU A 118 -4.59 0.82 -7.88
CA GLU A 118 -5.78 1.57 -8.23
C GLU A 118 -6.02 2.66 -7.18
N VAL A 119 -6.45 3.82 -7.64
CA VAL A 119 -6.79 4.97 -6.79
C VAL A 119 -8.06 5.62 -7.31
N ALA A 120 -8.95 6.02 -6.41
CA ALA A 120 -10.12 6.80 -6.79
C ALA A 120 -9.70 8.07 -7.52
N GLU A 121 -10.26 8.33 -8.70
CA GLU A 121 -9.93 9.49 -9.54
C GLU A 121 -10.11 10.82 -8.78
N SER A 122 -11.07 10.86 -7.87
CA SER A 122 -11.33 12.01 -6.98
C SER A 122 -10.31 12.17 -5.84
N ASN A 123 -9.45 11.17 -5.58
CA ASN A 123 -8.44 11.24 -4.53
C ASN A 123 -7.14 11.91 -5.03
N GLU A 124 -7.24 13.21 -5.35
CA GLU A 124 -6.11 13.99 -5.88
C GLU A 124 -4.88 13.97 -4.98
N ARG A 125 -5.05 13.92 -3.65
CA ARG A 125 -3.94 13.89 -2.71
C ARG A 125 -3.10 12.61 -2.89
N ALA A 126 -3.75 11.46 -2.91
CA ALA A 126 -3.07 10.18 -3.11
C ALA A 126 -2.44 10.12 -4.51
N THR A 127 -3.17 10.55 -5.53
CA THR A 127 -2.68 10.59 -6.92
C THR A 127 -1.42 11.45 -7.05
N ARG A 128 -1.39 12.65 -6.45
CA ARG A 128 -0.18 13.49 -6.43
C ARG A 128 1.00 12.81 -5.73
N SER A 129 0.74 12.10 -4.62
CA SER A 129 1.79 11.36 -3.90
C SER A 129 2.36 10.23 -4.76
N TYR A 130 1.52 9.48 -5.45
CA TYR A 130 1.96 8.42 -6.36
C TYR A 130 2.73 8.96 -7.56
N HIS A 131 2.27 10.04 -8.18
CA HIS A 131 3.01 10.69 -9.27
C HIS A 131 4.37 11.21 -8.81
N SER A 132 4.48 11.77 -7.60
CA SER A 132 5.77 12.23 -7.06
C SER A 132 6.74 11.09 -6.76
N PHE A 133 6.25 9.88 -6.51
CA PHE A 133 7.07 8.67 -6.41
C PHE A 133 7.56 8.19 -7.79
N GLY A 134 6.81 8.46 -8.85
CA GLY A 134 7.12 8.07 -10.22
C GLY A 134 6.10 7.16 -10.90
N PHE A 135 4.95 6.93 -10.26
CA PHE A 135 3.84 6.24 -10.91
C PHE A 135 3.26 7.07 -12.06
N VAL A 136 2.82 6.38 -13.11
CA VAL A 136 2.13 6.97 -14.26
C VAL A 136 0.82 6.23 -14.53
N GLU A 137 -0.17 6.93 -15.08
CA GLU A 137 -1.43 6.32 -15.48
C GLU A 137 -1.21 5.31 -16.61
N THR A 138 -1.83 4.13 -16.49
CA THR A 138 -1.81 3.12 -17.55
C THR A 138 -2.90 3.34 -18.60
N GLY A 139 -3.86 4.20 -18.32
CA GLY A 139 -5.07 4.41 -19.13
C GLY A 139 -6.23 3.50 -18.73
N ARG A 140 -6.02 2.52 -17.85
CA ARG A 140 -7.10 1.66 -17.35
C ARG A 140 -7.94 2.41 -16.32
N ARG A 141 -9.26 2.25 -16.44
CA ARG A 141 -10.26 2.79 -15.53
C ARG A 141 -11.29 1.72 -15.23
N ARG A 142 -11.78 1.69 -14.00
CA ARG A 142 -12.87 0.80 -13.60
C ARG A 142 -13.79 1.50 -12.59
N LEU A 143 -14.99 1.00 -12.43
CA LEU A 143 -15.85 1.43 -11.33
C LEU A 143 -15.46 0.65 -10.07
N MET A 144 -15.48 1.31 -8.92
CA MET A 144 -15.21 0.65 -7.65
C MET A 144 -16.33 -0.36 -7.35
N ASP A 145 -15.96 -1.60 -7.02
CA ASP A 145 -16.93 -2.69 -6.83
C ASP A 145 -18.00 -2.38 -5.77
N ARG A 146 -17.59 -1.74 -4.67
CA ARG A 146 -18.50 -1.38 -3.57
C ARG A 146 -19.34 -0.14 -3.86
N ASP A 147 -18.81 0.80 -4.63
CA ASP A 147 -19.48 2.06 -4.96
C ASP A 147 -19.26 2.42 -6.44
N PRO A 148 -20.16 2.01 -7.33
CA PRO A 148 -20.05 2.29 -8.76
C PRO A 148 -20.11 3.79 -9.12
N GLY A 149 -20.39 4.67 -8.16
CA GLY A 149 -20.25 6.12 -8.33
C GLY A 149 -18.81 6.60 -8.30
N ILE A 150 -17.88 5.76 -7.87
CA ILE A 150 -16.44 6.07 -7.80
C ILE A 150 -15.72 5.39 -8.96
N THR A 151 -15.04 6.18 -9.78
CA THR A 151 -14.12 5.67 -10.81
C THR A 151 -12.73 5.54 -10.21
N GLU A 152 -12.11 4.39 -10.37
CA GLU A 152 -10.70 4.15 -10.05
C GLU A 152 -9.84 4.22 -11.32
N ILE A 153 -8.68 4.85 -11.21
CA ILE A 153 -7.64 4.86 -12.24
C ILE A 153 -6.50 3.94 -11.82
N GLU A 154 -5.93 3.22 -12.79
CA GLU A 154 -4.75 2.38 -12.56
C GLU A 154 -3.49 3.19 -12.80
N LEU A 155 -2.58 3.13 -11.84
CA LEU A 155 -1.24 3.68 -11.93
C LEU A 155 -0.20 2.57 -11.88
N ALA A 156 0.91 2.72 -12.60
CA ALA A 156 2.01 1.78 -12.59
C ALA A 156 3.37 2.48 -12.45
N TYR A 157 4.28 1.82 -11.74
CA TYR A 157 5.67 2.22 -11.58
C TYR A 157 6.59 1.09 -12.07
N PRO A 158 7.39 1.29 -13.14
CA PRO A 158 8.29 0.27 -13.65
C PRO A 158 9.44 0.04 -12.67
N LEU A 159 9.69 -1.22 -12.32
CA LEU A 159 10.81 -1.60 -11.46
C LEU A 159 12.08 -1.74 -12.32
N PRO A 160 13.22 -1.21 -11.87
CA PRO A 160 14.50 -1.42 -12.55
C PRO A 160 14.89 -2.90 -12.49
N ALA A 161 15.52 -3.40 -13.57
CA ALA A 161 16.12 -4.73 -13.53
C ALA A 161 17.19 -4.78 -12.42
N GLU A 162 17.30 -5.91 -11.72
CA GLU A 162 18.25 -6.09 -10.59
C GLU A 162 19.70 -5.72 -10.97
N GLN A 163 20.09 -5.95 -12.22
CA GLN A 163 21.40 -5.60 -12.77
C GLN A 163 21.67 -4.11 -12.71
N ALA A 164 20.66 -3.27 -12.95
CA ALA A 164 20.80 -1.80 -12.95
C ALA A 164 21.04 -1.21 -11.55
N ILE A 165 20.75 -1.97 -10.49
CA ILE A 165 20.98 -1.54 -9.09
C ILE A 165 22.40 -1.86 -8.66
N ARG A 166 22.97 -2.99 -9.12
CA ARG A 166 24.37 -3.37 -8.83
C ARG A 166 25.36 -2.39 -9.44
N ASP A 167 25.03 -1.81 -10.60
CA ASP A 167 25.90 -0.87 -11.32
C ASP A 167 25.86 0.56 -10.73
N ARG A 168 25.00 0.83 -9.75
CA ARG A 168 24.89 2.15 -9.06
C ARG A 168 25.52 2.20 -7.67
N ARG A 169 26.11 1.10 -7.21
CA ARG A 169 26.86 0.99 -5.95
C ARG A 169 28.36 0.92 -6.23
#